data_c86df8ebfcf4502321d2937bc680f6ba
#
_entry.id   c86df8ebfcf4502321d2937bc680f6ba
#
_cell.length_a   1.000
_cell.length_b   1.000
_cell.length_c   1.000
_cell.angle_alpha   90.00
_cell.angle_beta   90.00
_cell.angle_gamma   90.00
#
_symmetry.space_group_name_H-M   'P 1'
#
loop_
_entity.id
_entity.type
_entity.pdbx_description
1 polymer ?
#
loop_
_entity_poly.entity_id
_entity_poly.type
_entity_poly.pdbx_seq_one_letter_code
_entity_poly.pdbx_strand_id
1 'polypeptide(L)'
;MKRVFAYLLKTRFLDKDVVKSFVEQKTLYQEKEHGNVVFVGTDRDGVAKSACKKSTAEQSKSFRMTVAGSNCRYGFCWRGDSSKLYVFEAAIDLMSFITLRNDEWKADSFLALDGLSAKPLLQFLEEQKNIHEIFLCLDYDAAGIEACDKLKDILIENGYDREKIKREYPLYKDWNEQLKAEHGVVPILPQSHPKKAAYHVAVRKLGILNANTESPYMKWRKQ
;
A
#
# COMPACT_ATOMS: atom_id res chain seq x y z
N MET A 1 -5.28 -21.48 -5.00
CA MET A 1 -5.22 -20.07 -5.45
C MET A 1 -6.50 -19.52 -6.09
N LYS A 2 -7.46 -20.32 -6.58
CA LYS A 2 -8.66 -19.81 -7.30
C LYS A 2 -9.46 -18.75 -6.50
N ARG A 3 -9.71 -18.98 -5.20
CA ARG A 3 -10.47 -18.07 -4.34
C ARG A 3 -9.74 -16.74 -4.09
N VAL A 4 -8.44 -16.80 -3.85
CA VAL A 4 -7.60 -15.61 -3.66
C VAL A 4 -7.54 -14.77 -4.93
N PHE A 5 -7.34 -15.41 -6.10
CA PHE A 5 -7.40 -14.69 -7.38
C PHE A 5 -8.77 -14.03 -7.61
N ALA A 6 -9.87 -14.76 -7.37
CA ALA A 6 -11.21 -14.18 -7.51
C ALA A 6 -11.39 -12.95 -6.58
N TYR A 7 -10.96 -13.05 -5.34
CA TYR A 7 -11.03 -11.96 -4.37
C TYR A 7 -10.17 -10.76 -4.81
N LEU A 8 -8.90 -10.98 -5.13
CA LEU A 8 -7.99 -9.89 -5.48
C LEU A 8 -8.35 -9.20 -6.80
N LEU A 9 -8.74 -9.98 -7.83
CA LEU A 9 -9.05 -9.42 -9.14
C LEU A 9 -10.47 -8.86 -9.25
N LYS A 10 -11.48 -9.50 -8.62
CA LYS A 10 -12.88 -9.10 -8.80
C LYS A 10 -13.40 -8.19 -7.68
N THR A 11 -12.94 -8.39 -6.43
CA THR A 11 -13.39 -7.59 -5.28
C THR A 11 -12.46 -6.42 -5.02
N ARG A 12 -11.15 -6.61 -5.24
CA ARG A 12 -10.13 -5.60 -5.00
C ARG A 12 -9.66 -4.90 -6.27
N PHE A 13 -10.04 -5.40 -7.44
CA PHE A 13 -9.72 -4.87 -8.78
C PHE A 13 -8.22 -4.78 -9.09
N LEU A 14 -7.41 -5.59 -8.38
CA LEU A 14 -5.96 -5.62 -8.61
C LEU A 14 -5.65 -6.17 -10.01
N ASP A 15 -4.59 -5.64 -10.62
CA ASP A 15 -4.09 -6.15 -11.88
C ASP A 15 -3.60 -7.60 -11.74
N LYS A 16 -3.87 -8.40 -12.77
CA LYS A 16 -3.55 -9.83 -12.79
C LYS A 16 -2.05 -10.10 -12.77
N ASP A 17 -1.28 -9.29 -13.48
CA ASP A 17 0.17 -9.52 -13.59
C ASP A 17 0.89 -9.01 -12.33
N VAL A 18 0.36 -7.98 -11.67
CA VAL A 18 0.80 -7.61 -10.31
C VAL A 18 0.58 -8.76 -9.34
N VAL A 19 -0.63 -9.35 -9.28
CA VAL A 19 -0.93 -10.49 -8.41
C VAL A 19 -0.02 -11.70 -8.72
N LYS A 20 0.18 -12.02 -10.01
CA LYS A 20 1.08 -13.10 -10.43
C LYS A 20 2.52 -12.89 -9.98
N SER A 21 3.05 -11.67 -10.11
CA SER A 21 4.42 -11.35 -9.71
C SER A 21 4.68 -11.71 -8.24
N PHE A 22 3.76 -11.38 -7.33
CA PHE A 22 3.89 -11.75 -5.91
C PHE A 22 3.67 -13.26 -5.64
N VAL A 23 2.86 -13.93 -6.44
CA VAL A 23 2.72 -15.41 -6.37
C VAL A 23 4.00 -16.10 -6.82
N GLU A 24 4.61 -15.65 -7.90
CA GLU A 24 5.88 -16.16 -8.43
C GLU A 24 7.04 -15.92 -7.47
N GLN A 25 7.03 -14.76 -6.80
CA GLN A 25 7.97 -14.43 -5.72
C GLN A 25 7.75 -15.27 -4.45
N LYS A 26 6.68 -16.07 -4.39
CA LYS A 26 6.30 -16.89 -3.22
C LYS A 26 6.03 -16.07 -1.95
N THR A 27 5.47 -14.88 -2.11
CA THR A 27 5.06 -14.02 -0.99
C THR A 27 3.54 -13.88 -0.85
N LEU A 28 2.79 -14.42 -1.83
CA LEU A 28 1.33 -14.39 -1.84
C LEU A 28 0.75 -15.80 -1.98
N TYR A 29 -0.05 -16.24 -1.00
CA TYR A 29 -0.61 -17.58 -0.93
C TYR A 29 -2.12 -17.60 -0.68
N GLN A 30 -2.74 -18.75 -0.95
CA GLN A 30 -4.06 -19.10 -0.42
C GLN A 30 -3.90 -20.08 0.74
N GLU A 31 -4.44 -19.73 1.90
CA GLU A 31 -4.55 -20.65 3.03
C GLU A 31 -5.34 -21.89 2.63
N LYS A 32 -4.87 -23.07 3.05
CA LYS A 32 -5.44 -24.35 2.63
C LYS A 32 -6.84 -24.57 3.22
N GLU A 33 -7.04 -24.23 4.48
CA GLU A 33 -8.22 -24.59 5.25
C GLU A 33 -9.44 -23.71 4.89
N HIS A 34 -9.31 -22.39 4.96
CA HIS A 34 -10.42 -21.47 4.77
C HIS A 34 -10.35 -20.67 3.46
N GLY A 35 -9.25 -20.79 2.71
CA GLY A 35 -9.03 -20.07 1.46
C GLY A 35 -8.75 -18.58 1.63
N ASN A 36 -8.32 -18.15 2.80
CA ASN A 36 -7.91 -16.79 3.07
C ASN A 36 -6.66 -16.42 2.27
N VAL A 37 -6.48 -15.14 1.99
CA VAL A 37 -5.21 -14.64 1.41
C VAL A 37 -4.17 -14.51 2.51
N VAL A 38 -2.94 -14.95 2.21
CA VAL A 38 -1.77 -14.85 3.08
C VAL A 38 -0.71 -14.03 2.37
N PHE A 39 -0.31 -12.95 2.99
CA PHE A 39 0.80 -12.08 2.60
C PHE A 39 2.01 -12.40 3.47
N VAL A 40 3.15 -12.69 2.85
CA VAL A 40 4.38 -13.12 3.55
C VAL A 40 5.42 -12.02 3.47
N GLY A 41 5.93 -11.60 4.62
CA GLY A 41 7.10 -10.73 4.74
C GLY A 41 8.37 -11.56 4.76
N THR A 42 9.36 -11.19 3.95
CA THR A 42 10.64 -11.88 3.80
C THR A 42 11.81 -11.00 4.16
N ASP A 43 12.93 -11.60 4.55
CA ASP A 43 14.22 -10.91 4.58
C ASP A 43 14.80 -10.73 3.17
N ARG A 44 16.01 -10.14 3.08
CA ARG A 44 16.71 -9.89 1.82
C ARG A 44 17.01 -11.15 1.02
N ASP A 45 17.14 -12.29 1.68
CA ASP A 45 17.48 -13.59 1.07
C ASP A 45 16.21 -14.36 0.65
N GLY A 46 15.01 -13.73 0.79
CA GLY A 46 13.72 -14.32 0.45
C GLY A 46 13.18 -15.31 1.48
N VAL A 47 13.80 -15.40 2.68
CA VAL A 47 13.34 -16.29 3.74
C VAL A 47 12.13 -15.68 4.44
N ALA A 48 11.06 -16.45 4.55
CA ALA A 48 9.83 -16.02 5.23
C ALA A 48 10.09 -15.74 6.73
N LYS A 49 9.72 -14.54 7.18
CA LYS A 49 9.88 -14.08 8.57
C LYS A 49 8.56 -13.71 9.23
N SER A 50 7.58 -13.30 8.46
CA SER A 50 6.25 -12.94 8.95
C SER A 50 5.17 -13.37 7.96
N ALA A 51 3.94 -13.46 8.43
CA ALA A 51 2.79 -13.62 7.56
C ALA A 51 1.55 -12.93 8.15
N CYS A 52 0.77 -12.31 7.28
CA CYS A 52 -0.52 -11.72 7.61
C CYS A 52 -1.62 -12.42 6.80
N LYS A 53 -2.68 -12.86 7.49
CA LYS A 53 -3.87 -13.44 6.85
C LYS A 53 -4.99 -12.42 6.77
N LYS A 54 -5.69 -12.40 5.64
CA LYS A 54 -6.90 -11.59 5.45
C LYS A 54 -8.02 -12.46 4.89
N SER A 55 -9.23 -12.31 5.47
CA SER A 55 -10.42 -12.98 4.98
C SER A 55 -10.70 -12.60 3.52
N THR A 56 -11.04 -13.61 2.71
CA THR A 56 -11.57 -13.44 1.35
C THR A 56 -13.11 -13.49 1.32
N ALA A 57 -13.78 -13.66 2.47
CA ALA A 57 -15.23 -13.67 2.56
C ALA A 57 -15.77 -12.25 2.71
N GLU A 58 -16.72 -11.87 1.83
CA GLU A 58 -17.39 -10.57 1.86
C GLU A 58 -18.54 -10.50 2.86
N GLN A 59 -19.22 -11.61 3.09
CA GLN A 59 -20.46 -11.69 3.89
C GLN A 59 -20.23 -12.00 5.38
N SER A 60 -19.01 -12.35 5.79
CA SER A 60 -18.63 -12.57 7.18
C SER A 60 -17.76 -11.41 7.67
N LYS A 61 -17.60 -11.27 9.00
CA LYS A 61 -16.68 -10.26 9.55
C LYS A 61 -15.30 -10.40 8.88
N SER A 62 -14.97 -9.46 8.00
CA SER A 62 -13.64 -9.39 7.43
C SER A 62 -12.63 -9.23 8.56
N PHE A 63 -11.63 -10.09 8.60
CA PHE A 63 -10.54 -10.00 9.57
C PHE A 63 -9.19 -9.86 8.87
N ARG A 64 -8.26 -9.25 9.57
CA ARG A 64 -6.83 -9.27 9.30
C ARG A 64 -6.12 -9.78 10.57
N MET A 65 -5.20 -10.70 10.43
CA MET A 65 -4.54 -11.34 11.56
C MET A 65 -3.09 -11.68 11.21
N THR A 66 -2.17 -11.28 12.07
CA THR A 66 -0.78 -11.73 12.00
C THR A 66 -0.70 -13.20 12.42
N VAL A 67 0.00 -14.02 11.67
CA VAL A 67 0.21 -15.43 11.97
C VAL A 67 1.13 -15.58 13.18
N ALA A 68 0.82 -16.51 14.08
CA ALA A 68 1.64 -16.78 15.25
C ALA A 68 3.09 -17.12 14.84
N GLY A 69 4.06 -16.64 15.60
CA GLY A 69 5.49 -16.78 15.31
C GLY A 69 6.07 -15.79 14.30
N SER A 70 5.24 -14.87 13.77
CA SER A 70 5.72 -13.81 12.88
C SER A 70 6.64 -12.84 13.60
N ASN A 71 7.72 -12.46 12.92
CA ASN A 71 8.59 -11.35 13.35
C ASN A 71 8.06 -10.02 12.80
N CYS A 72 7.58 -9.16 13.69
CA CYS A 72 6.99 -7.86 13.34
C CYS A 72 7.96 -6.83 12.71
N ARG A 73 9.22 -7.19 12.53
CA ARG A 73 10.23 -6.39 11.79
C ARG A 73 10.14 -6.60 10.27
N TYR A 74 9.34 -7.53 9.78
CA TYR A 74 9.23 -7.87 8.37
C TYR A 74 7.80 -7.69 7.87
N GLY A 75 7.63 -6.87 6.87
CA GLY A 75 6.36 -6.65 6.18
C GLY A 75 6.33 -7.32 4.81
N PHE A 76 5.13 -7.43 4.24
CA PHE A 76 4.96 -7.83 2.85
C PHE A 76 5.63 -6.80 1.94
N CYS A 77 6.52 -7.23 1.04
CA CYS A 77 7.35 -6.32 0.27
C CYS A 77 7.67 -6.82 -1.14
N TRP A 78 8.07 -5.89 -1.99
CA TRP A 78 8.81 -6.10 -3.22
C TRP A 78 10.12 -5.36 -3.15
N ARG A 79 11.23 -5.99 -3.53
CA ARG A 79 12.56 -5.39 -3.54
C ARG A 79 12.98 -5.15 -4.99
N GLY A 80 13.03 -3.90 -5.40
CA GLY A 80 13.59 -3.47 -6.68
C GLY A 80 15.01 -2.94 -6.53
N ASP A 81 15.64 -2.62 -7.65
CA ASP A 81 17.03 -2.16 -7.70
C ASP A 81 17.18 -0.64 -7.67
N SER A 82 16.07 0.12 -7.80
CA SER A 82 16.11 1.58 -7.74
C SER A 82 16.38 2.10 -6.33
N SER A 83 16.60 3.40 -6.21
CA SER A 83 16.78 4.07 -4.91
C SER A 83 15.47 4.47 -4.23
N LYS A 84 14.31 4.09 -4.77
CA LYS A 84 12.99 4.51 -4.28
C LYS A 84 12.31 3.41 -3.48
N LEU A 85 11.69 3.82 -2.36
CA LEU A 85 10.85 2.97 -1.53
C LEU A 85 9.49 3.62 -1.31
N TYR A 86 8.43 2.87 -1.60
CA TYR A 86 7.04 3.25 -1.32
C TYR A 86 6.51 2.44 -0.13
N VAL A 87 5.96 3.12 0.88
CA VAL A 87 5.57 2.53 2.17
C VAL A 87 4.07 2.65 2.37
N PHE A 88 3.39 1.54 2.67
CA PHE A 88 1.93 1.43 2.80
C PHE A 88 1.54 0.87 4.17
N GLU A 89 0.29 1.12 4.59
CA GLU A 89 -0.24 0.50 5.79
C GLU A 89 -0.51 -0.99 5.59
N ALA A 90 -1.06 -1.40 4.44
CA ALA A 90 -1.44 -2.78 4.17
C ALA A 90 -1.03 -3.27 2.77
N ALA A 91 -0.87 -4.60 2.63
CA ALA A 91 -0.47 -5.25 1.40
C ALA A 91 -1.43 -4.99 0.22
N ILE A 92 -2.75 -4.87 0.48
CA ILE A 92 -3.73 -4.58 -0.57
C ILE A 92 -3.54 -3.17 -1.12
N ASP A 93 -3.22 -2.19 -0.27
CA ASP A 93 -2.98 -0.81 -0.70
C ASP A 93 -1.70 -0.69 -1.52
N LEU A 94 -0.64 -1.39 -1.11
CA LEU A 94 0.59 -1.55 -1.89
C LEU A 94 0.30 -2.09 -3.30
N MET A 95 -0.43 -3.20 -3.41
CA MET A 95 -0.77 -3.80 -4.71
C MET A 95 -1.72 -2.93 -5.52
N SER A 96 -2.63 -2.18 -4.87
CA SER A 96 -3.54 -1.23 -5.52
C SER A 96 -2.78 -0.05 -6.11
N PHE A 97 -1.82 0.49 -5.38
CA PHE A 97 -0.95 1.56 -5.85
C PHE A 97 -0.16 1.15 -7.10
N ILE A 98 0.45 -0.05 -7.08
CA ILE A 98 1.15 -0.61 -8.24
C ILE A 98 0.19 -0.76 -9.42
N THR A 99 -1.03 -1.27 -9.19
CA THR A 99 -2.06 -1.43 -10.24
C THR A 99 -2.46 -0.07 -10.85
N LEU A 100 -2.62 0.96 -10.03
CA LEU A 100 -2.97 2.32 -10.46
C LEU A 100 -1.87 2.96 -11.32
N ARG A 101 -0.61 2.74 -10.99
CA ARG A 101 0.53 3.31 -11.73
C ARG A 101 0.78 2.60 -13.05
N ASN A 102 0.70 1.27 -13.07
CA ASN A 102 0.86 0.41 -14.25
C ASN A 102 2.07 0.75 -15.14
N ASP A 103 3.16 1.21 -14.53
CA ASP A 103 4.43 1.53 -15.17
C ASP A 103 5.48 0.43 -14.89
N GLU A 104 6.75 0.69 -15.14
CA GLU A 104 7.87 -0.23 -14.85
C GLU A 104 8.14 -0.33 -13.33
N TRP A 105 7.10 -0.62 -12.55
CA TRP A 105 7.12 -0.63 -11.09
C TRP A 105 8.15 -1.58 -10.47
N LYS A 106 8.53 -2.64 -11.17
CA LYS A 106 9.45 -3.68 -10.65
C LYS A 106 10.84 -3.17 -10.30
N ALA A 107 11.23 -2.03 -10.87
CA ALA A 107 12.49 -1.38 -10.54
C ALA A 107 12.47 -0.73 -9.15
N ASP A 108 11.32 -0.27 -8.68
CA ASP A 108 11.15 0.38 -7.38
C ASP A 108 10.91 -0.64 -6.27
N SER A 109 11.10 -0.23 -5.02
CA SER A 109 10.82 -1.05 -3.83
C SER A 109 9.50 -0.64 -3.19
N PHE A 110 8.78 -1.64 -2.63
CA PHE A 110 7.47 -1.45 -1.99
C PHE A 110 7.41 -2.23 -0.69
N LEU A 111 6.87 -1.63 0.37
CA LEU A 111 6.75 -2.22 1.69
C LEU A 111 5.39 -1.93 2.32
N ALA A 112 4.70 -2.95 2.78
CA ALA A 112 3.54 -2.82 3.66
C ALA A 112 3.95 -3.05 5.11
N LEU A 113 3.59 -2.12 6.00
CA LEU A 113 3.93 -2.16 7.43
C LEU A 113 3.08 -3.18 8.21
N ASP A 114 1.95 -3.62 7.63
CA ASP A 114 0.92 -4.40 8.31
C ASP A 114 0.37 -3.72 9.59
N GLY A 115 0.27 -2.39 9.52
CA GLY A 115 -0.13 -1.45 10.57
C GLY A 115 0.65 -0.15 10.47
N LEU A 116 0.91 0.49 11.60
CA LEU A 116 1.54 1.83 11.65
C LEU A 116 2.92 1.82 12.35
N SER A 117 3.48 0.63 12.60
CA SER A 117 4.78 0.49 13.27
C SER A 117 5.94 0.81 12.32
N ALA A 118 6.94 1.55 12.81
CA ALA A 118 8.17 1.83 12.07
C ALA A 118 9.10 0.60 11.92
N LYS A 119 8.89 -0.48 12.69
CA LYS A 119 9.81 -1.62 12.72
C LYS A 119 10.08 -2.26 11.36
N PRO A 120 9.06 -2.53 10.52
CA PRO A 120 9.32 -3.09 9.19
C PRO A 120 10.09 -2.13 8.29
N LEU A 121 9.81 -0.83 8.38
CA LEU A 121 10.50 0.19 7.58
C LEU A 121 11.98 0.25 7.93
N LEU A 122 12.31 0.34 9.21
CA LEU A 122 13.71 0.40 9.68
C LEU A 122 14.48 -0.87 9.30
N GLN A 123 13.86 -2.05 9.46
CA GLN A 123 14.47 -3.33 9.06
C GLN A 123 14.72 -3.40 7.56
N PHE A 124 13.75 -2.96 6.75
CA PHE A 124 13.88 -2.94 5.29
C PHE A 124 15.05 -2.04 4.86
N LEU A 125 15.17 -0.85 5.44
CA LEU A 125 16.22 0.12 5.16
C LEU A 125 17.60 -0.35 5.69
N GLU A 126 17.63 -1.13 6.75
CA GLU A 126 18.86 -1.78 7.24
C GLU A 126 19.39 -2.80 6.22
N GLU A 127 18.51 -3.55 5.58
CA GLU A 127 18.85 -4.59 4.60
C GLU A 127 19.09 -4.06 3.18
N GLN A 128 18.50 -2.90 2.80
CA GLN A 128 18.55 -2.34 1.46
C GLN A 128 19.10 -0.90 1.49
N LYS A 129 20.44 -0.80 1.50
CA LYS A 129 21.18 0.47 1.70
C LYS A 129 21.16 1.42 0.52
N ASN A 130 20.72 0.99 -0.66
CA ASN A 130 20.61 1.83 -1.85
C ASN A 130 19.36 2.71 -1.86
N ILE A 131 18.48 2.60 -0.86
CA ILE A 131 17.27 3.44 -0.76
C ILE A 131 17.65 4.84 -0.26
N HIS A 132 17.29 5.86 -1.05
CA HIS A 132 17.55 7.27 -0.76
C HIS A 132 16.30 8.14 -0.86
N GLU A 133 15.26 7.70 -1.59
CA GLU A 133 13.98 8.39 -1.68
C GLU A 133 12.87 7.53 -1.08
N ILE A 134 12.15 8.07 -0.11
CA ILE A 134 11.10 7.34 0.62
C ILE A 134 9.78 8.07 0.45
N PHE A 135 8.77 7.33 -0.02
CA PHE A 135 7.41 7.82 -0.23
C PHE A 135 6.48 7.15 0.79
N LEU A 136 5.95 7.95 1.71
CA LEU A 136 4.99 7.50 2.71
C LEU A 136 3.58 7.57 2.11
N CYS A 137 3.02 6.42 1.77
CA CYS A 137 1.76 6.23 1.04
C CYS A 137 0.68 5.59 1.95
N LEU A 138 0.63 5.98 3.23
CA LEU A 138 -0.32 5.44 4.20
C LEU A 138 -1.75 5.93 3.93
N ASP A 139 -2.72 5.35 4.62
CA ASP A 139 -4.14 5.70 4.52
C ASP A 139 -4.39 7.20 4.75
N TYR A 140 -5.38 7.76 4.08
CA TYR A 140 -5.76 9.16 4.19
C TYR A 140 -6.85 9.33 5.26
N ASP A 141 -6.54 8.88 6.47
CA ASP A 141 -7.32 9.12 7.68
C ASP A 141 -6.45 9.73 8.79
N ALA A 142 -7.02 10.02 9.94
CA ALA A 142 -6.31 10.69 11.05
C ALA A 142 -5.11 9.88 11.54
N ALA A 143 -5.25 8.55 11.64
CA ALA A 143 -4.20 7.66 12.13
C ALA A 143 -3.04 7.55 11.13
N GLY A 144 -3.33 7.38 9.83
CA GLY A 144 -2.32 7.34 8.77
C GLY A 144 -1.60 8.68 8.61
N ILE A 145 -2.30 9.81 8.81
CA ILE A 145 -1.71 11.14 8.80
C ILE A 145 -0.69 11.30 9.93
N GLU A 146 -1.09 10.98 11.16
CA GLU A 146 -0.22 11.04 12.33
C GLU A 146 0.97 10.08 12.21
N ALA A 147 0.72 8.88 11.70
CA ALA A 147 1.77 7.88 11.49
C ALA A 147 2.81 8.35 10.46
N CYS A 148 2.40 9.00 9.37
CA CYS A 148 3.34 9.59 8.41
C CYS A 148 4.25 10.62 9.04
N ASP A 149 3.70 11.51 9.89
CA ASP A 149 4.51 12.52 10.56
C ASP A 149 5.53 11.85 11.51
N LYS A 150 5.09 10.87 12.32
CA LYS A 150 5.98 10.08 13.18
C LYS A 150 7.06 9.31 12.42
N LEU A 151 6.69 8.65 11.31
CA LEU A 151 7.65 7.91 10.48
C LEU A 151 8.68 8.86 9.86
N LYS A 152 8.26 10.05 9.41
CA LYS A 152 9.16 11.06 8.88
C LYS A 152 10.17 11.50 9.93
N ASP A 153 9.74 11.77 11.15
CA ASP A 153 10.64 12.16 12.24
C ASP A 153 11.64 11.03 12.58
N ILE A 154 11.16 9.79 12.71
CA ILE A 154 12.01 8.61 12.93
C ILE A 154 13.06 8.45 11.82
N LEU A 155 12.69 8.64 10.55
CA LEU A 155 13.62 8.55 9.42
C LEU A 155 14.69 9.63 9.49
N ILE A 156 14.33 10.87 9.83
CA ILE A 156 15.29 11.99 10.00
C ILE A 156 16.25 11.69 11.15
N GLU A 157 15.76 11.18 12.28
CA GLU A 157 16.59 10.76 13.43
C GLU A 157 17.56 9.62 13.04
N ASN A 158 17.20 8.78 12.06
CA ASN A 158 18.06 7.74 11.50
C ASN A 158 18.96 8.21 10.35
N GLY A 159 19.05 9.53 10.10
CA GLY A 159 20.00 10.12 9.16
C GLY A 159 19.50 10.24 7.71
N TYR A 160 18.21 10.03 7.46
CA TYR A 160 17.62 10.25 6.12
C TYR A 160 17.36 11.73 5.87
N ASP A 161 17.65 12.19 4.66
CA ASP A 161 17.42 13.58 4.25
C ASP A 161 15.91 13.89 4.23
N ARG A 162 15.52 14.95 4.95
CA ARG A 162 14.14 15.45 5.04
C ARG A 162 13.50 15.67 3.67
N GLU A 163 14.26 16.19 2.71
CA GLU A 163 13.77 16.51 1.35
C GLU A 163 13.56 15.26 0.49
N LYS A 164 14.15 14.15 0.89
CA LYS A 164 14.01 12.84 0.24
C LYS A 164 12.87 12.00 0.81
N ILE A 165 12.23 12.47 1.91
CA ILE A 165 11.06 11.81 2.51
C ILE A 165 9.82 12.57 2.07
N LYS A 166 9.08 11.99 1.16
CA LYS A 166 7.87 12.54 0.56
C LYS A 166 6.64 11.85 1.11
N ARG A 167 5.50 12.49 1.00
CA ARG A 167 4.21 11.90 1.33
C ARG A 167 3.34 11.91 0.09
N GLU A 168 2.79 10.76 -0.25
CA GLU A 168 1.77 10.62 -1.27
C GLU A 168 0.42 10.23 -0.63
N TYR A 169 -0.65 10.85 -1.12
CA TYR A 169 -2.00 10.61 -0.60
C TYR A 169 -2.87 9.96 -1.66
N PRO A 170 -3.66 8.93 -1.31
CA PRO A 170 -4.76 8.52 -2.16
C PRO A 170 -5.82 9.63 -2.24
N LEU A 171 -6.60 9.64 -3.30
CA LEU A 171 -7.74 10.57 -3.47
C LEU A 171 -8.89 10.26 -2.50
N TYR A 172 -8.98 9.02 -2.04
CA TYR A 172 -10.00 8.49 -1.14
C TYR A 172 -9.36 8.02 0.17
N LYS A 173 -10.08 7.23 0.97
CA LYS A 173 -9.59 6.77 2.27
C LYS A 173 -8.26 6.03 2.18
N ASP A 174 -8.13 5.15 1.19
CA ASP A 174 -6.96 4.32 0.95
C ASP A 174 -6.75 4.07 -0.55
N TRP A 175 -5.65 3.44 -0.95
CA TRP A 175 -5.31 3.19 -2.35
C TRP A 175 -6.25 2.17 -3.00
N ASN A 176 -6.81 1.23 -2.23
CA ASN A 176 -7.79 0.29 -2.79
C ASN A 176 -9.14 0.97 -3.06
N GLU A 177 -9.57 1.90 -2.22
CA GLU A 177 -10.77 2.71 -2.49
C GLU A 177 -10.59 3.59 -3.74
N GLN A 178 -9.37 4.11 -3.98
CA GLN A 178 -9.08 4.82 -5.22
C GLN A 178 -9.18 3.91 -6.44
N LEU A 179 -8.58 2.73 -6.38
CA LEU A 179 -8.65 1.75 -7.48
C LEU A 179 -10.09 1.30 -7.75
N LYS A 180 -10.88 1.03 -6.72
CA LYS A 180 -12.31 0.70 -6.85
C LYS A 180 -13.11 1.81 -7.49
N ALA A 181 -12.82 3.08 -7.17
CA ALA A 181 -13.48 4.23 -7.78
C ALA A 181 -13.23 4.31 -9.29
N GLU A 182 -12.03 3.98 -9.76
CA GLU A 182 -11.73 3.88 -11.20
C GLU A 182 -12.55 2.78 -11.91
N HIS A 183 -13.02 1.77 -11.16
CA HIS A 183 -13.91 0.71 -11.63
C HIS A 183 -15.40 1.00 -11.38
N GLY A 184 -15.78 2.23 -11.02
CA GLY A 184 -17.16 2.67 -10.84
C GLY A 184 -17.80 2.29 -9.51
N VAL A 185 -17.03 1.79 -8.54
CA VAL A 185 -17.51 1.54 -7.18
C VAL A 185 -17.49 2.83 -6.39
N VAL A 186 -18.56 3.13 -5.64
CA VAL A 186 -18.62 4.32 -4.78
C VAL A 186 -17.57 4.18 -3.66
N PRO A 187 -16.56 5.06 -3.61
CA PRO A 187 -15.46 4.92 -2.68
C PRO A 187 -15.79 5.49 -1.29
N ILE A 188 -15.08 5.01 -0.29
CA ILE A 188 -15.08 5.61 1.05
C ILE A 188 -14.24 6.89 1.01
N LEU A 189 -14.85 8.02 1.40
CA LEU A 189 -14.17 9.31 1.44
C LEU A 189 -13.16 9.37 2.60
N PRO A 190 -12.08 10.18 2.46
CA PRO A 190 -11.14 10.42 3.55
C PRO A 190 -11.87 11.01 4.76
N GLN A 191 -11.55 10.54 5.95
CA GLN A 191 -11.98 11.19 7.18
C GLN A 191 -11.19 12.49 7.34
N SER A 192 -11.83 13.65 7.16
CA SER A 192 -11.17 14.94 7.17
C SER A 192 -10.48 15.22 8.52
N HIS A 193 -9.17 15.45 8.49
CA HIS A 193 -8.49 16.13 9.59
C HIS A 193 -9.07 17.58 9.68
N PRO A 194 -9.41 18.10 10.88
CA PRO A 194 -10.08 19.42 11.04
C PRO A 194 -9.39 20.58 10.30
N LYS A 195 -8.08 20.53 10.12
CA LYS A 195 -7.29 21.55 9.40
C LYS A 195 -7.38 21.44 7.87
N LYS A 196 -7.98 20.39 7.29
CA LYS A 196 -8.07 20.16 5.83
C LYS A 196 -9.49 20.09 5.28
N ALA A 197 -10.53 20.25 6.12
CA ALA A 197 -11.91 20.41 5.66
C ALA A 197 -12.04 21.53 4.60
N ALA A 198 -11.24 22.59 4.71
CA ALA A 198 -11.18 23.69 3.75
C ALA A 198 -10.69 23.25 2.36
N TYR A 199 -9.75 22.32 2.26
CA TYR A 199 -9.23 21.83 0.98
C TYR A 199 -10.28 20.99 0.22
N HIS A 200 -10.95 20.07 0.91
CA HIS A 200 -11.99 19.25 0.29
C HIS A 200 -13.24 20.07 -0.12
N VAL A 201 -13.58 21.11 0.64
CA VAL A 201 -14.64 22.07 0.26
C VAL A 201 -14.22 22.87 -0.96
N ALA A 202 -12.96 23.28 -1.08
CA ALA A 202 -12.43 23.98 -2.23
C ALA A 202 -12.41 23.09 -3.49
N VAL A 203 -11.97 21.84 -3.38
CA VAL A 203 -11.95 20.86 -4.48
C VAL A 203 -13.37 20.56 -4.98
N ARG A 204 -14.38 20.42 -4.07
CA ARG A 204 -15.79 20.29 -4.45
C ARG A 204 -16.36 21.56 -5.08
N LYS A 205 -16.04 22.75 -4.53
CA LYS A 205 -16.52 24.05 -5.07
C LYS A 205 -15.91 24.39 -6.43
N LEU A 206 -14.71 23.94 -6.71
CA LEU A 206 -14.01 24.18 -8.00
C LEU A 206 -14.43 23.20 -9.10
N GLY A 207 -15.36 22.26 -8.84
CA GLY A 207 -15.85 21.30 -9.85
C GLY A 207 -14.80 20.32 -10.34
N ILE A 208 -13.68 20.15 -9.62
CA ILE A 208 -12.58 19.25 -9.98
C ILE A 208 -12.99 17.77 -9.81
N LEU A 209 -14.12 17.51 -9.15
CA LEU A 209 -14.76 16.20 -9.02
C LEU A 209 -15.98 16.06 -9.94
N ASN A 210 -15.89 16.46 -11.19
CA ASN A 210 -16.81 15.97 -12.21
C ASN A 210 -16.35 14.58 -12.66
N ALA A 211 -17.28 13.63 -12.72
CA ALA A 211 -17.06 12.23 -13.10
C ALA A 211 -16.40 12.00 -14.49
N ASN A 212 -16.01 13.06 -15.19
CA ASN A 212 -15.37 13.07 -16.51
C ASN A 212 -14.05 13.85 -16.56
N THR A 213 -13.47 14.26 -15.43
CA THR A 213 -12.13 14.84 -15.47
C THR A 213 -11.10 13.74 -15.29
N GLU A 214 -10.21 13.62 -16.29
CA GLU A 214 -9.04 12.75 -16.20
C GLU A 214 -8.37 12.94 -14.83
N SER A 215 -8.15 11.82 -14.12
CA SER A 215 -7.43 11.80 -12.85
C SER A 215 -6.12 12.59 -13.02
N PRO A 216 -5.66 13.37 -12.00
CA PRO A 216 -4.34 14.00 -12.06
C PRO A 216 -3.21 13.02 -12.41
N TYR A 217 -3.37 11.73 -12.07
CA TYR A 217 -2.47 10.65 -12.47
C TYR A 217 -2.51 10.33 -13.98
N MET A 218 -3.60 10.61 -14.69
CA MET A 218 -3.67 10.42 -16.14
C MET A 218 -2.82 11.45 -16.92
N LYS A 219 -2.45 12.59 -16.32
CA LYS A 219 -1.51 13.55 -16.94
C LYS A 219 -0.08 13.01 -16.99
N TRP A 220 0.31 12.10 -16.11
CA TRP A 220 1.64 11.46 -16.12
C TRP A 220 1.79 10.37 -17.19
N ARG A 221 0.68 9.86 -17.73
CA ARG A 221 0.70 8.86 -18.82
C ARG A 221 1.00 9.46 -20.21
N LYS A 222 1.01 10.80 -20.35
CA LYS A 222 1.20 11.49 -21.64
C LYS A 222 2.48 12.31 -21.73
N GLN A 223 3.36 12.23 -20.76
CA GLN A 223 4.73 12.77 -20.76
C GLN A 223 5.73 11.64 -20.52
#